data_2ce0add2abc268f2ddad537e45e097ac
#
_entry.id   2ce0add2abc268f2ddad537e45e097ac
#
_cell.length_a   1.000
_cell.length_b   1.000
_cell.length_c   1.000
_cell.angle_alpha   90.00
_cell.angle_beta   90.00
_cell.angle_gamma   90.00
#
_symmetry.space_group_name_H-M   'P 1'
#
loop_
_entity.id
_entity.type
_entity.pdbx_description
1 polymer ?
#
loop_
_entity_poly.entity_id
_entity_poly.type
_entity_poly.pdbx_seq_one_letter_code
_entity_poly.pdbx_strand_id
1 'polypeptide(L)'
;MTGNARNRGASGTRTALCHAAPAVPGGGRGLPPGDGNFSGAARSRPVGAAFEQRARQFLERRGLVFVAANVTMRGGELDLVMRMPDGTLVFVEVRARRSTRHGGAAASVGWRKRRRLVAAALHFWARHGAGAACRFDVVAFEAGRLEWLRDAFRADDA
;
A
#
# COMPACT_ATOMS: atom_id res chain seq x y z
N MET A 1 -9.17 4.27 -53.38
CA MET A 1 -8.54 2.97 -53.11
C MET A 1 -7.67 3.14 -51.87
N THR A 2 -8.24 3.08 -50.73
CA THR A 2 -8.28 1.97 -49.75
C THR A 2 -6.90 1.44 -49.38
N GLY A 3 -6.36 1.87 -48.25
CA GLY A 3 -5.19 1.33 -47.58
C GLY A 3 -5.42 1.26 -46.10
N ASN A 4 -5.86 0.10 -45.62
CA ASN A 4 -6.25 -0.24 -44.27
C ASN A 4 -5.00 -0.53 -43.43
N ALA A 5 -4.64 0.35 -42.50
CA ALA A 5 -3.59 0.09 -41.49
C ALA A 5 -4.20 -0.57 -40.25
N ARG A 6 -3.96 -1.86 -40.10
CA ARG A 6 -4.36 -2.68 -38.96
C ARG A 6 -3.50 -2.32 -37.74
N ASN A 7 -4.11 -1.67 -36.78
CA ASN A 7 -3.57 -1.49 -35.44
C ASN A 7 -3.65 -2.84 -34.70
N ARG A 8 -2.52 -3.51 -34.51
CA ARG A 8 -2.43 -4.69 -33.63
C ARG A 8 -2.21 -4.21 -32.22
N GLY A 9 -3.29 -4.21 -31.44
CA GLY A 9 -3.24 -3.98 -30.01
C GLY A 9 -2.40 -5.03 -29.30
N ALA A 10 -1.38 -4.59 -28.61
CA ALA A 10 -0.64 -5.41 -27.66
C ALA A 10 -1.55 -5.72 -26.46
N SER A 11 -1.98 -6.97 -26.35
CA SER A 11 -2.66 -7.51 -25.17
C SER A 11 -1.66 -7.67 -24.05
N GLY A 12 -1.45 -6.61 -23.26
CA GLY A 12 -0.72 -6.69 -22.01
C GLY A 12 -1.62 -7.33 -20.95
N THR A 13 -1.26 -8.49 -20.47
CA THR A 13 -1.89 -9.16 -19.34
C THR A 13 -1.72 -8.28 -18.10
N ARG A 14 -2.75 -7.53 -17.75
CA ARG A 14 -2.74 -6.67 -16.56
C ARG A 14 -2.85 -7.56 -15.34
N THR A 15 -1.82 -7.58 -14.52
CA THR A 15 -1.82 -8.25 -13.23
C THR A 15 -2.88 -7.61 -12.35
N ALA A 16 -3.88 -8.36 -11.93
CA ALA A 16 -5.12 -7.91 -11.26
C ALA A 16 -4.91 -7.31 -9.85
N LEU A 17 -3.68 -6.97 -9.49
CA LEU A 17 -3.33 -6.57 -8.13
C LEU A 17 -3.63 -5.11 -7.78
N CYS A 18 -3.82 -4.23 -8.76
CA CYS A 18 -3.95 -2.80 -8.51
C CYS A 18 -4.91 -2.07 -9.46
N HIS A 19 -5.93 -2.74 -10.00
CA HIS A 19 -6.99 -2.08 -10.77
C HIS A 19 -8.37 -2.41 -10.18
N ALA A 20 -9.23 -1.41 -10.14
CA ALA A 20 -10.60 -1.51 -9.66
C ALA A 20 -11.28 -2.77 -10.23
N ALA A 21 -11.53 -3.73 -9.36
CA ALA A 21 -12.39 -4.84 -9.68
C ALA A 21 -13.81 -4.33 -9.85
N PRO A 22 -14.62 -4.89 -10.78
CA PRO A 22 -16.04 -4.60 -10.85
C PRO A 22 -16.68 -4.97 -9.51
N ALA A 23 -17.63 -4.16 -9.07
CA ALA A 23 -18.38 -4.37 -7.84
C ALA A 23 -19.03 -5.76 -7.86
N VAL A 24 -18.60 -6.63 -6.95
CA VAL A 24 -19.26 -7.91 -6.70
C VAL A 24 -20.31 -7.66 -5.62
N PRO A 25 -21.58 -7.99 -5.85
CA PRO A 25 -22.63 -7.80 -4.83
C PRO A 25 -22.39 -8.75 -3.67
N GLY A 26 -22.29 -8.22 -2.49
CA GLY A 26 -22.53 -8.71 -1.17
C GLY A 26 -22.26 -10.19 -0.87
N GLY A 27 -21.20 -10.44 -0.13
CA GLY A 27 -20.89 -11.68 0.55
C GLY A 27 -19.73 -11.48 1.51
N GLY A 28 -19.80 -10.40 2.29
CA GLY A 28 -18.77 -10.06 3.26
C GLY A 28 -18.79 -11.05 4.43
N ARG A 29 -17.93 -12.06 4.42
CA ARG A 29 -17.41 -12.57 5.69
C ARG A 29 -16.41 -11.54 6.17
N GLY A 30 -16.84 -10.72 7.13
CA GLY A 30 -15.97 -9.78 7.81
C GLY A 30 -14.75 -10.54 8.34
N LEU A 31 -13.57 -10.00 8.06
CA LEU A 31 -12.40 -10.35 8.84
C LEU A 31 -12.76 -10.05 10.31
N PRO A 32 -12.41 -10.95 11.25
CA PRO A 32 -12.62 -10.68 12.66
C PRO A 32 -11.97 -9.35 13.01
N PRO A 33 -12.52 -8.58 13.96
CA PRO A 33 -11.86 -7.40 14.48
C PRO A 33 -10.46 -7.83 14.91
N GLY A 34 -9.46 -7.19 14.33
CA GLY A 34 -8.08 -7.65 14.38
C GLY A 34 -7.53 -7.67 15.79
N ASP A 35 -7.57 -8.81 16.43
CA ASP A 35 -6.67 -9.20 17.51
C ASP A 35 -5.32 -9.54 16.90
N GLY A 36 -4.84 -8.63 16.06
CA GLY A 36 -3.63 -8.82 15.26
C GLY A 36 -2.38 -8.66 16.12
N ASN A 37 -2.12 -9.59 17.00
CA ASN A 37 -0.78 -9.80 17.52
C ASN A 37 0.06 -10.51 16.45
N PHE A 38 0.39 -9.79 15.37
CA PHE A 38 1.41 -10.21 14.43
C PHE A 38 2.78 -9.83 15.01
N SER A 39 3.22 -10.59 16.01
CA SER A 39 4.55 -10.48 16.59
C SER A 39 5.60 -10.93 15.61
N GLY A 40 5.94 -10.07 14.67
CA GLY A 40 7.20 -10.09 13.95
C GLY A 40 8.14 -9.14 14.66
N ALA A 41 9.12 -9.66 15.37
CA ALA A 41 10.12 -8.86 16.08
C ALA A 41 11.06 -8.16 15.08
N ALA A 42 10.56 -7.11 14.41
CA ALA A 42 11.43 -6.10 13.83
C ALA A 42 11.69 -5.07 14.91
N ARG A 43 12.96 -4.87 15.26
CA ARG A 43 13.39 -3.80 16.18
C ARG A 43 13.10 -2.45 15.52
N SER A 44 11.85 -2.01 15.54
CA SER A 44 11.48 -0.65 15.16
C SER A 44 12.11 0.27 16.19
N ARG A 45 13.00 1.17 15.74
CA ARG A 45 13.53 2.22 16.61
C ARG A 45 12.34 3.00 17.17
N PRO A 46 12.35 3.42 18.46
CA PRO A 46 11.22 4.11 19.10
C PRO A 46 10.68 5.30 18.30
N VAL A 47 11.56 5.97 17.54
CA VAL A 47 11.23 7.10 16.68
C VAL A 47 10.39 6.67 15.46
N GLY A 48 10.67 5.52 14.86
CA GLY A 48 9.89 4.99 13.73
C GLY A 48 8.45 4.69 14.13
N ALA A 49 8.28 3.98 15.25
CA ALA A 49 6.98 3.62 15.79
C ALA A 49 6.08 4.85 16.08
N ALA A 50 6.65 5.96 16.53
CA ALA A 50 5.91 7.19 16.76
C ALA A 50 5.37 7.79 15.44
N PHE A 51 6.13 7.73 14.35
CA PHE A 51 5.66 8.20 13.04
C PHE A 51 4.60 7.28 12.44
N GLU A 52 4.74 5.98 12.58
CA GLU A 52 3.74 5.00 12.14
C GLU A 52 2.42 5.20 12.89
N GLN A 53 2.46 5.39 14.22
CA GLN A 53 1.29 5.70 15.02
C GLN A 53 0.60 7.00 14.58
N ARG A 54 1.36 8.06 14.31
CA ARG A 54 0.81 9.33 13.81
C ARG A 54 0.22 9.18 12.41
N ALA A 55 0.86 8.40 11.52
CA ALA A 55 0.34 8.10 10.20
C ALA A 55 -0.98 7.34 10.29
N ARG A 56 -1.05 6.30 11.13
CA ARG A 56 -2.27 5.55 11.40
C ARG A 56 -3.41 6.47 11.84
N GLN A 57 -3.22 7.25 12.91
CA GLN A 57 -4.23 8.19 13.42
C GLN A 57 -4.69 9.21 12.38
N PHE A 58 -3.77 9.68 11.53
CA PHE A 58 -4.10 10.58 10.45
C PHE A 58 -5.00 9.93 9.41
N LEU A 59 -4.72 8.68 9.02
CA LEU A 59 -5.51 7.93 8.04
C LEU A 59 -6.88 7.52 8.60
N GLU A 60 -6.93 7.12 9.88
CA GLU A 60 -8.21 6.81 10.58
C GLU A 60 -9.14 8.05 10.59
N ARG A 61 -8.62 9.24 10.87
CA ARG A 61 -9.40 10.50 10.79
C ARG A 61 -9.88 10.82 9.38
N ARG A 62 -9.36 10.17 8.35
CA ARG A 62 -9.79 10.26 6.95
C ARG A 62 -10.68 9.11 6.50
N GLY A 63 -11.17 8.33 7.45
CA GLY A 63 -12.14 7.28 7.21
C GLY A 63 -11.55 5.93 6.80
N LEU A 64 -10.21 5.75 6.87
CA LEU A 64 -9.64 4.44 6.69
C LEU A 64 -9.70 3.63 7.99
N VAL A 65 -9.93 2.34 7.87
CA VAL A 65 -9.95 1.40 9.01
C VAL A 65 -8.59 0.74 9.13
N PHE A 66 -8.05 0.72 10.33
CA PHE A 66 -6.80 0.01 10.64
C PHE A 66 -6.98 -1.51 10.49
N VAL A 67 -6.01 -2.16 9.86
CA VAL A 67 -5.98 -3.63 9.69
C VAL A 67 -4.78 -4.23 10.40
N ALA A 68 -3.57 -3.77 10.11
CA ALA A 68 -2.34 -4.29 10.70
C ALA A 68 -1.20 -3.26 10.63
N ALA A 69 -0.17 -3.46 11.46
CA ALA A 69 1.06 -2.67 11.43
C ALA A 69 2.28 -3.57 11.61
N ASN A 70 3.43 -3.14 11.08
CA ASN A 70 4.72 -3.82 11.21
C ASN A 70 4.65 -5.30 10.79
N VAL A 71 4.00 -5.55 9.65
CA VAL A 71 3.76 -6.91 9.17
C VAL A 71 4.96 -7.41 8.41
N THR A 72 5.71 -8.32 8.99
CA THR A 72 6.82 -8.99 8.30
C THR A 72 6.29 -10.17 7.49
N MET A 73 6.53 -10.15 6.19
CA MET A 73 6.19 -11.20 5.24
C MET A 73 7.42 -11.65 4.48
N ARG A 74 7.31 -12.78 3.79
CA ARG A 74 8.37 -13.22 2.87
C ARG A 74 8.60 -12.12 1.82
N GLY A 75 9.82 -11.61 1.76
CA GLY A 75 10.22 -10.59 0.79
C GLY A 75 10.24 -9.15 1.32
N GLY A 76 9.63 -8.85 2.48
CA GLY A 76 9.65 -7.50 3.03
C GLY A 76 8.78 -7.29 4.26
N GLU A 77 8.64 -6.03 4.61
CA GLU A 77 7.85 -5.56 5.74
C GLU A 77 6.88 -4.48 5.25
N LEU A 78 5.68 -4.47 5.82
CA LEU A 78 4.63 -3.48 5.60
C LEU A 78 4.50 -2.65 6.88
N ASP A 79 4.72 -1.34 6.79
CA ASP A 79 4.63 -0.45 7.95
C ASP A 79 3.20 -0.38 8.47
N LEU A 80 2.21 -0.11 7.57
CA LEU A 80 0.79 -0.11 7.91
C LEU A 80 -0.04 -0.77 6.79
N VAL A 81 -1.10 -1.45 7.20
CA VAL A 81 -2.16 -1.93 6.32
C VAL A 81 -3.47 -1.31 6.79
N MET A 82 -4.12 -0.60 5.90
CA MET A 82 -5.41 0.06 6.14
C MET A 82 -6.45 -0.49 5.17
N ARG A 83 -7.74 -0.21 5.44
CA ARG A 83 -8.86 -0.56 4.56
C ARG A 83 -9.73 0.65 4.35
N MET A 84 -10.11 0.91 3.11
CA MET A 84 -11.10 1.92 2.76
C MET A 84 -12.53 1.41 2.99
N PRO A 85 -13.53 2.31 3.10
CA PRO A 85 -14.93 1.91 3.24
C PRO A 85 -15.45 1.02 2.09
N ASP A 86 -14.90 1.15 0.90
CA ASP A 86 -15.22 0.33 -0.27
C ASP A 86 -14.57 -1.06 -0.26
N GLY A 87 -13.79 -1.38 0.79
CA GLY A 87 -13.10 -2.64 0.95
C GLY A 87 -11.67 -2.67 0.38
N THR A 88 -11.24 -1.63 -0.33
CA THR A 88 -9.87 -1.54 -0.89
C THR A 88 -8.82 -1.62 0.22
N LEU A 89 -7.86 -2.51 0.07
CA LEU A 89 -6.67 -2.58 0.94
C LEU A 89 -5.66 -1.50 0.53
N VAL A 90 -5.16 -0.78 1.52
CA VAL A 90 -4.16 0.27 1.33
C VAL A 90 -2.90 -0.13 2.10
N PHE A 91 -1.84 -0.45 1.35
CA PHE A 91 -0.51 -0.71 1.91
C PHE A 91 0.23 0.62 2.01
N VAL A 92 0.58 1.00 3.23
CA VAL A 92 1.13 2.34 3.51
C VAL A 92 2.57 2.22 3.96
N GLU A 93 3.46 2.88 3.24
CA GLU A 93 4.85 3.10 3.65
C GLU A 93 4.94 4.41 4.41
N VAL A 94 5.55 4.40 5.58
CA VAL A 94 5.75 5.59 6.43
C VAL A 94 7.18 6.07 6.34
N ARG A 95 7.37 7.33 5.96
CA ARG A 95 8.68 7.95 5.79
C ARG A 95 8.82 9.17 6.68
N ALA A 96 9.90 9.22 7.47
CA ALA A 96 10.28 10.40 8.23
C ALA A 96 11.61 10.94 7.70
N ARG A 97 11.65 12.20 7.29
CA ARG A 97 12.83 12.87 6.77
C ARG A 97 13.06 14.20 7.47
N ARG A 98 14.32 14.53 7.70
CA ARG A 98 14.72 15.83 8.27
C ARG A 98 14.88 16.93 7.22
N SER A 99 14.98 16.58 5.93
CA SER A 99 15.37 17.52 4.87
C SER A 99 14.68 17.23 3.54
N THR A 100 14.31 18.30 2.84
CA THR A 100 13.61 18.35 1.54
C THR A 100 14.54 18.21 0.33
N ARG A 101 15.83 17.99 0.50
CA ARG A 101 16.85 18.17 -0.57
C ARG A 101 16.78 17.24 -1.77
N HIS A 102 15.95 16.20 -1.79
CA HIS A 102 15.96 15.20 -2.87
C HIS A 102 14.55 14.72 -3.23
N GLY A 103 13.86 15.43 -4.12
CA GLY A 103 12.61 14.98 -4.76
C GLY A 103 11.51 14.62 -3.76
N GLY A 104 10.26 14.88 -4.10
CA GLY A 104 9.10 14.66 -3.21
C GLY A 104 9.00 13.26 -2.59
N ALA A 105 8.09 13.11 -1.66
CA ALA A 105 7.90 11.91 -0.84
C ALA A 105 7.72 10.61 -1.65
N ALA A 106 7.07 10.66 -2.82
CA ALA A 106 6.92 9.50 -3.71
C ALA A 106 8.25 9.02 -4.30
N ALA A 107 9.11 9.97 -4.75
CA ALA A 107 10.44 9.66 -5.27
C ALA A 107 11.36 9.06 -4.20
N SER A 108 10.97 9.17 -2.92
CA SER A 108 11.74 8.69 -1.79
C SER A 108 11.70 7.18 -1.60
N VAL A 109 10.73 6.50 -2.20
CA VAL A 109 10.66 5.03 -2.17
C VAL A 109 11.37 4.48 -3.39
N GLY A 110 12.67 4.18 -3.23
CA GLY A 110 13.49 3.64 -4.30
C GLY A 110 12.99 2.27 -4.77
N TRP A 111 13.32 1.92 -6.02
CA TRP A 111 12.93 0.69 -6.69
C TRP A 111 13.08 -0.59 -5.84
N ARG A 112 14.21 -0.78 -5.17
CA ARG A 112 14.44 -1.96 -4.31
C ARG A 112 13.43 -2.05 -3.14
N LYS A 113 13.04 -0.92 -2.56
CA LYS A 113 12.05 -0.89 -1.47
C LYS A 113 10.65 -1.16 -2.03
N ARG A 114 10.30 -0.60 -3.20
CA ARG A 114 9.01 -0.89 -3.86
C ARG A 114 8.84 -2.38 -4.11
N ARG A 115 9.84 -3.05 -4.67
CA ARG A 115 9.82 -4.51 -4.90
C ARG A 115 9.56 -5.29 -3.61
N ARG A 116 10.20 -4.90 -2.50
CA ARG A 116 9.97 -5.55 -1.20
C ARG A 116 8.56 -5.32 -0.68
N LEU A 117 8.05 -4.10 -0.81
CA LEU A 117 6.69 -3.77 -0.42
C LEU A 117 5.67 -4.56 -1.23
N VAL A 118 5.84 -4.62 -2.56
CA VAL A 118 4.98 -5.40 -3.45
C VAL A 118 5.02 -6.89 -3.08
N ALA A 119 6.19 -7.47 -2.87
CA ALA A 119 6.32 -8.86 -2.47
C ALA A 119 5.61 -9.16 -1.14
N ALA A 120 5.80 -8.31 -0.12
CA ALA A 120 5.13 -8.44 1.17
C ALA A 120 3.61 -8.27 1.06
N ALA A 121 3.18 -7.28 0.28
CA ALA A 121 1.77 -7.02 0.02
C ALA A 121 1.06 -8.18 -0.68
N LEU A 122 1.71 -8.81 -1.66
CA LEU A 122 1.20 -10.01 -2.33
C LEU A 122 0.95 -11.15 -1.35
N HIS A 123 1.89 -11.42 -0.46
CA HIS A 123 1.75 -12.44 0.57
C HIS A 123 0.64 -12.12 1.57
N PHE A 124 0.53 -10.85 1.96
CA PHE A 124 -0.56 -10.39 2.84
C PHE A 124 -1.91 -10.51 2.15
N TRP A 125 -2.01 -10.00 0.92
CA TRP A 125 -3.23 -9.99 0.12
C TRP A 125 -3.75 -11.42 -0.12
N ALA A 126 -2.88 -12.36 -0.48
CA ALA A 126 -3.27 -13.75 -0.71
C ALA A 126 -3.89 -14.41 0.53
N ARG A 127 -3.48 -14.01 1.73
CA ARG A 127 -3.97 -14.58 2.99
C ARG A 127 -5.18 -13.86 3.56
N HIS A 128 -5.27 -12.55 3.39
CA HIS A 128 -6.19 -11.69 4.13
C HIS A 128 -7.07 -10.80 3.25
N GLY A 129 -6.78 -10.70 1.96
CA GLY A 129 -7.43 -9.75 1.06
C GLY A 129 -7.75 -10.30 -0.31
N ALA A 130 -7.72 -11.63 -0.51
CA ALA A 130 -7.96 -12.23 -1.82
C ALA A 130 -9.28 -11.73 -2.42
N GLY A 131 -9.20 -11.15 -3.62
CA GLY A 131 -10.33 -10.52 -4.31
C GLY A 131 -10.57 -9.04 -4.00
N ALA A 132 -9.94 -8.47 -2.97
CA ALA A 132 -10.02 -7.03 -2.73
C ALA A 132 -9.11 -6.25 -3.68
N ALA A 133 -9.55 -5.07 -4.12
CA ALA A 133 -8.66 -4.12 -4.76
C ALA A 133 -7.59 -3.67 -3.76
N CYS A 134 -6.42 -3.29 -4.26
CA CYS A 134 -5.38 -2.75 -3.40
C CYS A 134 -4.59 -1.63 -4.08
N ARG A 135 -3.94 -0.78 -3.27
CA ARG A 135 -3.04 0.28 -3.72
C ARG A 135 -1.91 0.51 -2.73
N PHE A 136 -0.87 1.21 -3.17
CA PHE A 136 0.27 1.58 -2.36
C PHE A 136 0.29 3.09 -2.11
N ASP A 137 0.22 3.48 -0.85
CA ASP A 137 0.27 4.86 -0.43
C ASP A 137 1.58 5.14 0.34
N VAL A 138 2.00 6.41 0.34
CA VAL A 138 3.12 6.87 1.15
C VAL A 138 2.65 7.98 2.08
N VAL A 139 2.95 7.86 3.37
CA VAL A 139 2.79 8.94 4.34
C VAL A 139 4.17 9.43 4.71
N ALA A 140 4.49 10.65 4.32
CA ALA A 140 5.76 11.29 4.58
C ALA A 140 5.64 12.37 5.64
N PHE A 141 6.60 12.36 6.56
CA PHE A 141 6.83 13.43 7.53
C PHE A 141 8.11 14.16 7.12
N GLU A 142 7.97 15.40 6.74
CA GLU A 142 9.08 16.22 6.27
C GLU A 142 9.01 17.61 6.87
N ALA A 143 10.07 18.06 7.53
CA ALA A 143 10.15 19.39 8.18
C ALA A 143 8.90 19.72 9.06
N GLY A 144 8.39 18.75 9.80
CA GLY A 144 7.22 18.91 10.67
C GLY A 144 5.86 18.82 9.94
N ARG A 145 5.85 18.71 8.62
CA ARG A 145 4.63 18.54 7.82
C ARG A 145 4.38 17.08 7.53
N LEU A 146 3.09 16.69 7.39
CA LEU A 146 2.66 15.39 6.95
C LEU A 146 2.07 15.53 5.55
N GLU A 147 2.57 14.72 4.63
CA GLU A 147 2.06 14.58 3.27
C GLU A 147 1.57 13.15 3.05
N TRP A 148 0.41 13.01 2.44
CA TRP A 148 -0.16 11.72 2.07
C TRP A 148 -0.27 11.60 0.56
N LEU A 149 0.54 10.77 -0.01
CA LEU A 149 0.56 10.43 -1.42
C LEU A 149 -0.25 9.15 -1.63
N ARG A 150 -1.39 9.30 -2.27
CA ARG A 150 -2.25 8.18 -2.64
C ARG A 150 -1.78 7.58 -3.95
N ASP A 151 -1.86 6.25 -4.07
CA ASP A 151 -1.45 5.51 -5.27
C ASP A 151 -0.05 5.92 -5.74
N ALA A 152 0.88 5.99 -4.79
CA ALA A 152 2.21 6.55 -5.00
C ALA A 152 3.07 5.73 -5.99
N PHE A 153 2.75 4.46 -6.15
CA PHE A 153 3.34 3.55 -7.14
C PHE A 153 2.44 2.31 -7.31
N ARG A 154 2.64 1.59 -8.41
CA ARG A 154 1.91 0.36 -8.72
C ARG A 154 2.80 -0.87 -8.60
N ALA A 155 2.19 -2.05 -8.53
CA ALA A 155 2.93 -3.31 -8.45
C ALA A 155 3.78 -3.59 -9.69
N ASP A 156 3.35 -3.10 -10.85
CA ASP A 156 4.03 -3.19 -12.14
C ASP A 156 5.15 -2.15 -12.33
N ASP A 157 5.24 -1.16 -11.45
CA ASP A 157 6.33 -0.16 -11.41
C ASP A 157 7.55 -0.63 -10.57
N ALA A 158 7.54 -1.90 -10.07
CA ALA A 158 8.50 -2.37 -9.08
C ALA A 158 9.46 -3.45 -9.60
#